data_d52943f61cb73a708d2e6b2dcbfb2e56
#
_entry.id   d52943f61cb73a708d2e6b2dcbfb2e56
#
_cell.length_a   1.000
_cell.length_b   1.000
_cell.length_c   1.000
_cell.angle_alpha   90.00
_cell.angle_beta   90.00
_cell.angle_gamma   90.00
#
_symmetry.space_group_name_H-M   'P 1'
#
loop_
_entity.id
_entity.type
_entity.pdbx_description
1 polymer ?
#
loop_
_entity_poly.entity_id
_entity_poly.type
_entity_poly.pdbx_seq_one_letter_code
_entity_poly.pdbx_strand_id
1 'polypeptide(L)'
;EGFKKMLDGIAELDGYAYIGAGRDDGEDAGEHSAIFYKTSRFDLLDKGNFWFSETPDVPGKGWDATCCNRICSWGKFRDKESGKVFYFFNSHYDHQGKVARRESSKLLIARIKQIAGTDATVFATGDFNAVPTDEPMVTLASDGLLLDSYDLSEQPRYGTEGTYNSFKTDSEMMNRIDYIWVTKGTKVKKYAV
;
A
#
# COMPACT_ATOMS: atom_id res chain seq x y z
N GLU A 1 11.18 -9.46 -15.96
CA GLU A 1 10.56 -9.28 -17.29
C GLU A 1 9.04 -9.51 -17.31
N GLY A 2 8.51 -10.62 -16.74
CA GLY A 2 7.08 -10.94 -16.81
C GLY A 2 6.17 -9.96 -16.10
N PHE A 3 6.60 -9.48 -14.92
CA PHE A 3 5.81 -8.52 -14.12
C PHE A 3 5.70 -7.16 -14.81
N LYS A 4 6.81 -6.65 -15.36
CA LYS A 4 6.83 -5.42 -16.14
C LYS A 4 5.92 -5.48 -17.36
N LYS A 5 5.95 -6.59 -18.12
CA LYS A 5 5.05 -6.81 -19.26
C LYS A 5 3.58 -6.79 -18.85
N MET A 6 3.25 -7.34 -17.68
CA MET A 6 1.88 -7.28 -17.14
C MET A 6 1.48 -5.83 -16.81
N LEU A 7 2.37 -5.05 -16.17
CA LEU A 7 2.12 -3.64 -15.85
C LEU A 7 1.92 -2.80 -17.11
N ASP A 8 2.79 -3.01 -18.10
CA ASP A 8 2.70 -2.31 -19.41
C ASP A 8 1.40 -2.69 -20.12
N GLY A 9 1.03 -3.97 -20.13
CA GLY A 9 -0.24 -4.43 -20.72
C GLY A 9 -1.48 -3.86 -20.04
N ILE A 10 -1.45 -3.65 -18.71
CA ILE A 10 -2.54 -2.96 -18.00
C ILE A 10 -2.55 -1.46 -18.33
N ALA A 11 -1.38 -0.84 -18.47
CA ALA A 11 -1.26 0.58 -18.83
C ALA A 11 -1.67 0.86 -20.29
N GLU A 12 -1.65 -0.15 -21.18
CA GLU A 12 -2.20 -0.08 -22.52
C GLU A 12 -3.75 -0.03 -22.54
N LEU A 13 -4.41 -0.34 -21.41
CA LEU A 13 -5.83 -0.10 -21.26
C LEU A 13 -6.10 1.41 -21.40
N ASP A 14 -6.92 1.77 -22.38
CA ASP A 14 -7.20 3.15 -22.74
C ASP A 14 -7.60 3.99 -21.52
N GLY A 15 -6.87 5.07 -21.29
CA GLY A 15 -7.14 6.02 -20.22
C GLY A 15 -6.55 5.66 -18.84
N TYR A 16 -5.70 4.64 -18.72
CA TYR A 16 -4.98 4.33 -17.48
C TYR A 16 -3.48 4.59 -17.60
N ALA A 17 -2.88 4.96 -16.48
CA ALA A 17 -1.43 5.00 -16.28
C ALA A 17 -1.07 4.39 -14.93
N TYR A 18 0.21 4.10 -14.71
CA TYR A 18 0.70 3.63 -13.42
C TYR A 18 1.96 4.37 -12.98
N ILE A 19 2.24 4.28 -11.68
CA ILE A 19 3.49 4.68 -11.05
C ILE A 19 3.98 3.53 -10.16
N GLY A 20 5.24 3.56 -9.82
CA GLY A 20 5.94 2.56 -9.03
C GLY A 20 7.17 2.05 -9.76
N ALA A 21 8.09 1.47 -9.01
CA ALA A 21 9.34 0.94 -9.51
C ALA A 21 9.56 -0.49 -9.01
N GLY A 22 10.45 -1.22 -9.67
CA GLY A 22 10.88 -2.54 -9.24
C GLY A 22 11.63 -2.48 -7.92
N ARG A 23 11.29 -3.38 -7.00
CA ARG A 23 11.84 -3.37 -5.65
C ARG A 23 13.34 -3.67 -5.57
N ASP A 24 13.92 -4.31 -6.61
CA ASP A 24 15.30 -4.79 -6.56
C ASP A 24 16.32 -3.73 -7.00
N ASP A 25 15.95 -2.86 -7.93
CA ASP A 25 16.84 -1.84 -8.48
C ASP A 25 16.29 -0.39 -8.45
N GLY A 26 14.98 -0.24 -8.17
CA GLY A 26 14.32 1.05 -8.25
C GLY A 26 13.91 1.45 -9.68
N GLU A 27 14.04 0.55 -10.62
CA GLU A 27 13.66 0.71 -12.03
C GLU A 27 12.64 -0.35 -12.43
N ASP A 28 13.08 -1.43 -13.07
CA ASP A 28 12.19 -2.47 -13.63
C ASP A 28 12.37 -3.85 -12.98
N ALA A 29 13.38 -4.06 -12.13
CA ALA A 29 13.68 -5.37 -11.57
C ALA A 29 12.88 -5.68 -10.29
N GLY A 30 12.38 -6.91 -10.21
CA GLY A 30 11.60 -7.41 -9.09
C GLY A 30 10.12 -7.06 -9.15
N GLU A 31 9.42 -7.32 -8.06
CA GLU A 31 8.00 -6.95 -7.93
C GLU A 31 7.82 -5.45 -7.74
N HIS A 32 6.68 -4.95 -8.22
CA HIS A 32 6.29 -3.55 -8.08
C HIS A 32 5.10 -3.42 -7.13
N SER A 33 5.15 -2.44 -6.25
CA SER A 33 3.97 -1.96 -5.53
C SER A 33 3.29 -0.87 -6.35
N ALA A 34 2.82 -1.22 -7.56
CA ALA A 34 2.31 -0.27 -8.53
C ALA A 34 0.99 0.37 -8.10
N ILE A 35 0.78 1.63 -8.50
CA ILE A 35 -0.47 2.37 -8.33
C ILE A 35 -0.99 2.73 -9.71
N PHE A 36 -2.12 2.14 -10.08
CA PHE A 36 -2.82 2.45 -11.33
C PHE A 36 -3.85 3.55 -11.11
N TYR A 37 -3.95 4.47 -12.06
CA TYR A 37 -4.92 5.55 -11.98
C TYR A 37 -5.50 5.90 -13.35
N LYS A 38 -6.78 6.35 -13.35
CA LYS A 38 -7.49 6.78 -14.53
C LYS A 38 -7.08 8.21 -14.87
N THR A 39 -6.41 8.41 -16.02
CA THR A 39 -5.86 9.71 -16.43
C THR A 39 -6.94 10.76 -16.75
N SER A 40 -8.13 10.32 -17.16
CA SER A 40 -9.27 11.23 -17.35
C SER A 40 -9.83 11.77 -16.03
N ARG A 41 -9.58 11.08 -14.90
CA ARG A 41 -10.10 11.45 -13.58
C ARG A 41 -9.08 12.15 -12.69
N PHE A 42 -7.82 11.74 -12.76
CA PHE A 42 -6.79 12.19 -11.82
C PHE A 42 -5.59 12.79 -12.54
N ASP A 43 -5.09 13.92 -11.99
CA ASP A 43 -3.77 14.45 -12.31
C ASP A 43 -2.77 13.90 -11.29
N LEU A 44 -1.66 13.35 -11.77
CA LEU A 44 -0.51 13.01 -10.95
C LEU A 44 0.32 14.28 -10.73
N LEU A 45 0.44 14.75 -9.49
CA LEU A 45 1.16 15.98 -9.13
C LEU A 45 2.58 15.70 -8.67
N ASP A 46 2.82 14.55 -8.01
CA ASP A 46 4.11 14.12 -7.50
C ASP A 46 4.11 12.62 -7.27
N LYS A 47 5.29 11.99 -7.25
CA LYS A 47 5.45 10.55 -7.02
C LYS A 47 6.81 10.20 -6.48
N GLY A 48 6.93 9.03 -5.88
CA GLY A 48 8.20 8.47 -5.47
C GLY A 48 8.08 7.05 -4.94
N ASN A 49 9.22 6.54 -4.50
CA ASN A 49 9.33 5.24 -3.87
C ASN A 49 10.26 5.33 -2.66
N PHE A 50 10.11 4.42 -1.71
CA PHE A 50 11.09 4.19 -0.66
C PHE A 50 11.10 2.72 -0.27
N TRP A 51 12.22 2.24 0.25
CA TRP A 51 12.38 0.86 0.68
C TRP A 51 12.15 0.72 2.18
N PHE A 52 11.56 -0.40 2.56
CA PHE A 52 11.41 -0.77 3.97
C PHE A 52 12.73 -1.33 4.49
N SER A 53 13.66 -0.43 4.78
CA SER A 53 15.00 -0.72 5.29
C SER A 53 15.52 0.43 6.15
N GLU A 54 16.66 0.24 6.78
CA GLU A 54 17.39 1.28 7.52
C GLU A 54 17.91 2.39 6.61
N THR A 55 17.98 2.14 5.31
CA THR A 55 18.37 3.09 4.26
C THR A 55 17.27 3.23 3.22
N PRO A 56 16.14 3.89 3.56
CA PRO A 56 14.92 3.81 2.76
C PRO A 56 14.98 4.51 1.40
N ASP A 57 16.02 5.28 1.11
CA ASP A 57 16.14 6.02 -0.16
C ASP A 57 16.95 5.26 -1.23
N VAL A 58 17.41 4.05 -0.91
CA VAL A 58 18.13 3.16 -1.83
C VAL A 58 17.61 1.72 -1.73
N PRO A 59 17.68 0.94 -2.83
CA PRO A 59 17.29 -0.47 -2.80
C PRO A 59 18.05 -1.26 -1.73
N GLY A 60 17.32 -2.01 -0.91
CA GLY A 60 17.93 -2.83 0.14
C GLY A 60 16.91 -3.62 0.94
N LYS A 61 17.40 -4.70 1.57
CA LYS A 61 16.65 -5.45 2.56
C LYS A 61 16.74 -4.73 3.90
N GLY A 62 15.64 -4.72 4.65
CA GLY A 62 15.60 -4.11 5.97
C GLY A 62 15.62 -5.13 7.11
N TRP A 63 16.32 -4.80 8.17
CA TRP A 63 16.34 -5.50 9.45
C TRP A 63 16.58 -7.01 9.32
N ASP A 64 15.61 -7.83 9.70
CA ASP A 64 15.66 -9.30 9.64
C ASP A 64 15.03 -9.91 8.38
N ALA A 65 14.77 -9.11 7.35
CA ALA A 65 14.28 -9.60 6.05
C ALA A 65 15.34 -10.46 5.35
N THR A 66 14.99 -11.69 4.99
CA THR A 66 15.93 -12.63 4.36
C THR A 66 15.73 -12.81 2.87
N CYS A 67 14.48 -12.75 2.40
CA CYS A 67 14.13 -13.01 1.01
C CYS A 67 14.48 -11.84 0.07
N CYS A 68 13.78 -10.75 0.22
CA CYS A 68 13.59 -9.79 -0.85
C CYS A 68 13.62 -8.36 -0.33
N ASN A 69 13.98 -7.40 -1.18
CA ASN A 69 13.71 -5.99 -0.90
C ASN A 69 12.20 -5.76 -0.82
N ARG A 70 11.79 -4.79 -0.01
CA ARG A 70 10.39 -4.39 0.13
C ARG A 70 10.27 -2.90 -0.12
N ILE A 71 9.29 -2.51 -0.92
CA ILE A 71 9.14 -1.16 -1.44
C ILE A 71 7.73 -0.64 -1.16
N CYS A 72 7.65 0.67 -0.92
CA CYS A 72 6.42 1.44 -0.98
C CYS A 72 6.49 2.41 -2.15
N SER A 73 5.50 2.39 -3.02
CA SER A 73 5.30 3.43 -4.02
C SER A 73 4.27 4.42 -3.54
N TRP A 74 4.43 5.70 -3.87
CA TRP A 74 3.46 6.72 -3.52
C TRP A 74 3.23 7.72 -4.65
N GLY A 75 2.03 8.30 -4.66
CA GLY A 75 1.65 9.38 -5.56
C GLY A 75 0.81 10.43 -4.87
N LYS A 76 0.99 11.68 -5.27
CA LYS A 76 0.12 12.81 -4.95
C LYS A 76 -0.78 13.07 -6.14
N PHE A 77 -2.08 12.99 -5.92
CA PHE A 77 -3.08 13.11 -6.96
C PHE A 77 -4.02 14.27 -6.72
N ARG A 78 -4.51 14.86 -7.81
CA ARG A 78 -5.67 15.77 -7.80
C ARG A 78 -6.84 15.12 -8.54
N ASP A 79 -7.98 15.03 -7.88
CA ASP A 79 -9.23 14.68 -8.52
C ASP A 79 -9.72 15.85 -9.37
N LYS A 80 -9.80 15.67 -10.68
CA LYS A 80 -10.19 16.71 -11.65
C LYS A 80 -11.62 17.22 -11.49
N GLU A 81 -12.53 16.39 -10.97
CA GLU A 81 -13.93 16.78 -10.78
C GLU A 81 -14.12 17.60 -9.49
N SER A 82 -13.52 17.19 -8.37
CA SER A 82 -13.70 17.87 -7.10
C SER A 82 -12.59 18.88 -6.78
N GLY A 83 -11.46 18.85 -7.50
CA GLY A 83 -10.26 19.64 -7.21
C GLY A 83 -9.49 19.17 -5.97
N LYS A 84 -9.97 18.16 -5.27
CA LYS A 84 -9.35 17.67 -4.04
C LYS A 84 -8.02 16.99 -4.31
N VAL A 85 -7.07 17.23 -3.42
CA VAL A 85 -5.75 16.61 -3.46
C VAL A 85 -5.69 15.51 -2.39
N PHE A 86 -5.10 14.38 -2.73
CA PHE A 86 -4.87 13.27 -1.82
C PHE A 86 -3.56 12.56 -2.15
N TYR A 87 -3.07 11.77 -1.20
CA TYR A 87 -1.90 10.92 -1.37
C TYR A 87 -2.32 9.45 -1.34
N PHE A 88 -1.67 8.65 -2.15
CA PHE A 88 -1.88 7.22 -2.21
C PHE A 88 -0.53 6.52 -2.04
N PHE A 89 -0.44 5.60 -1.09
CA PHE A 89 0.73 4.76 -0.82
C PHE A 89 0.35 3.31 -1.06
N ASN A 90 1.19 2.54 -1.72
CA ASN A 90 1.00 1.10 -1.90
C ASN A 90 2.26 0.36 -1.46
N SER A 91 2.10 -0.62 -0.58
CA SER A 91 3.18 -1.28 0.15
C SER A 91 3.09 -2.80 0.03
N HIS A 92 4.25 -3.46 0.09
CA HIS A 92 4.31 -4.90 0.31
C HIS A 92 5.35 -5.19 1.39
N TYR A 93 4.91 -5.61 2.57
CA TYR A 93 5.78 -5.89 3.73
C TYR A 93 6.47 -7.25 3.61
N ASP A 94 7.49 -7.46 4.41
CA ASP A 94 8.20 -8.74 4.44
C ASP A 94 7.33 -9.84 5.04
N HIS A 95 7.37 -11.04 4.42
CA HIS A 95 6.57 -12.18 4.86
C HIS A 95 7.26 -13.04 5.93
N GLN A 96 8.57 -12.86 6.17
CA GLN A 96 9.36 -13.66 7.11
C GLN A 96 9.81 -12.86 8.32
N GLY A 97 10.44 -11.70 8.10
CA GLY A 97 11.04 -10.87 9.13
C GLY A 97 10.00 -10.20 10.04
N LYS A 98 9.95 -10.58 11.32
CA LYS A 98 9.04 -9.97 12.29
C LYS A 98 9.47 -8.54 12.64
N VAL A 99 10.79 -8.32 12.80
CA VAL A 99 11.35 -6.99 13.05
C VAL A 99 11.13 -6.11 11.82
N ALA A 100 11.38 -6.65 10.61
CA ALA A 100 11.16 -5.94 9.36
C ALA A 100 9.71 -5.45 9.24
N ARG A 101 8.69 -6.28 9.51
CA ARG A 101 7.28 -5.85 9.48
C ARG A 101 6.97 -4.76 10.50
N ARG A 102 7.43 -4.92 11.75
CA ARG A 102 7.22 -3.92 12.81
C ARG A 102 7.83 -2.57 12.44
N GLU A 103 9.10 -2.56 12.05
CA GLU A 103 9.81 -1.33 11.69
C GLU A 103 9.29 -0.71 10.39
N SER A 104 8.80 -1.54 9.45
CA SER A 104 8.12 -1.05 8.24
C SER A 104 6.90 -0.20 8.57
N SER A 105 6.11 -0.58 9.57
CA SER A 105 4.95 0.23 10.01
C SER A 105 5.37 1.58 10.59
N LYS A 106 6.42 1.61 11.41
CA LYS A 106 6.97 2.87 11.93
C LYS A 106 7.52 3.76 10.81
N LEU A 107 8.23 3.16 9.87
CA LEU A 107 8.79 3.87 8.72
C LEU A 107 7.68 4.40 7.80
N LEU A 108 6.64 3.61 7.53
CA LEU A 108 5.50 4.05 6.73
C LEU A 108 4.84 5.30 7.34
N ILE A 109 4.57 5.29 8.65
CA ILE A 109 4.02 6.44 9.36
C ILE A 109 4.94 7.66 9.23
N ALA A 110 6.24 7.48 9.47
CA ALA A 110 7.22 8.55 9.39
C ALA A 110 7.29 9.15 7.98
N ARG A 111 7.32 8.32 6.94
CA ARG A 111 7.34 8.75 5.54
C ARG A 111 6.05 9.43 5.13
N ILE A 112 4.89 8.94 5.56
CA ILE A 112 3.62 9.62 5.31
C ILE A 112 3.63 11.02 5.93
N LYS A 113 4.04 11.15 7.19
CA LYS A 113 4.16 12.46 7.87
C LYS A 113 5.13 13.40 7.15
N GLN A 114 6.25 12.88 6.66
CA GLN A 114 7.27 13.64 5.92
C GLN A 114 6.77 14.11 4.55
N ILE A 115 6.09 13.24 3.79
CA ILE A 115 5.69 13.46 2.39
C ILE A 115 4.37 14.23 2.32
N ALA A 116 3.39 13.81 3.09
CA ALA A 116 2.02 14.33 3.01
C ALA A 116 1.66 15.30 4.15
N GLY A 117 2.39 15.26 5.27
CA GLY A 117 2.01 15.94 6.50
C GLY A 117 0.96 15.16 7.29
N THR A 118 0.39 15.79 8.33
CA THR A 118 -0.58 15.16 9.24
C THR A 118 -2.04 15.45 8.89
N ASP A 119 -2.29 16.46 8.06
CA ASP A 119 -3.64 16.94 7.75
C ASP A 119 -4.13 16.55 6.36
N ALA A 120 -3.27 15.91 5.56
CA ALA A 120 -3.62 15.49 4.22
C ALA A 120 -4.56 14.27 4.21
N THR A 121 -5.37 14.18 3.17
CA THR A 121 -6.09 12.93 2.87
C THR A 121 -5.10 11.91 2.33
N VAL A 122 -4.95 10.79 3.02
CA VAL A 122 -4.04 9.70 2.66
C VAL A 122 -4.81 8.40 2.58
N PHE A 123 -4.49 7.61 1.56
CA PHE A 123 -4.83 6.20 1.42
C PHE A 123 -3.53 5.40 1.43
N ALA A 124 -3.40 4.42 2.32
CA ALA A 124 -2.25 3.51 2.36
C ALA A 124 -2.74 2.08 2.24
N THR A 125 -2.37 1.43 1.15
CA THR A 125 -2.84 0.09 0.79
C THR A 125 -1.69 -0.89 0.69
N GLY A 126 -2.00 -2.17 0.65
CA GLY A 126 -1.04 -3.21 0.31
C GLY A 126 -1.23 -4.51 1.05
N ASP A 127 -0.34 -5.45 0.73
CA ASP A 127 -0.11 -6.66 1.48
C ASP A 127 0.88 -6.37 2.62
N PHE A 128 0.39 -6.39 3.85
CA PHE A 128 1.19 -6.13 5.04
C PHE A 128 1.75 -7.41 5.67
N ASN A 129 1.43 -8.58 5.11
CA ASN A 129 1.87 -9.89 5.62
C ASN A 129 1.68 -10.06 7.14
N ALA A 130 0.63 -9.46 7.68
CA ALA A 130 0.34 -9.42 9.11
C ALA A 130 -1.17 -9.39 9.35
N VAL A 131 -1.67 -10.14 10.31
CA VAL A 131 -3.08 -10.11 10.72
C VAL A 131 -3.34 -8.94 11.67
N PRO A 132 -4.61 -8.51 11.88
CA PRO A 132 -4.95 -7.30 12.65
C PRO A 132 -4.36 -7.25 14.07
N THR A 133 -4.15 -8.40 14.70
CA THR A 133 -3.59 -8.53 16.06
C THR A 133 -2.08 -8.51 16.11
N ASP A 134 -1.40 -8.55 14.97
CA ASP A 134 0.05 -8.52 14.91
C ASP A 134 0.61 -7.12 15.20
N GLU A 135 1.79 -7.08 15.79
CA GLU A 135 2.46 -5.85 16.23
C GLU A 135 2.55 -4.75 15.15
N PRO A 136 2.87 -5.05 13.87
CA PRO A 136 2.91 -4.02 12.83
C PRO A 136 1.55 -3.33 12.61
N MET A 137 0.44 -4.08 12.65
CA MET A 137 -0.90 -3.52 12.45
C MET A 137 -1.35 -2.72 13.68
N VAL A 138 -1.07 -3.22 14.88
CA VAL A 138 -1.30 -2.49 16.13
C VAL A 138 -0.49 -1.19 16.15
N THR A 139 0.74 -1.19 15.64
CA THR A 139 1.58 0.01 15.52
C THR A 139 0.93 1.05 14.60
N LEU A 140 0.42 0.66 13.42
CA LEU A 140 -0.28 1.57 12.51
C LEU A 140 -1.53 2.17 13.17
N ALA A 141 -2.35 1.34 13.81
CA ALA A 141 -3.59 1.77 14.45
C ALA A 141 -3.35 2.70 15.64
N SER A 142 -2.31 2.44 16.45
CA SER A 142 -2.05 3.18 17.69
C SER A 142 -1.43 4.57 17.49
N ASP A 143 -0.79 4.84 16.35
CA ASP A 143 -0.25 6.19 16.04
C ASP A 143 -1.36 7.25 15.89
N GLY A 144 -2.56 6.83 15.45
CA GLY A 144 -3.72 7.70 15.28
C GLY A 144 -3.75 8.52 13.99
N LEU A 145 -2.72 8.43 13.13
CA LEU A 145 -2.72 9.04 11.80
C LEU A 145 -3.62 8.29 10.83
N LEU A 146 -3.53 6.96 10.87
CA LEU A 146 -4.24 6.06 9.97
C LEU A 146 -5.28 5.23 10.74
N LEU A 147 -6.41 5.03 10.10
CA LEU A 147 -7.53 4.21 10.57
C LEU A 147 -7.78 3.09 9.56
N ASP A 148 -8.08 1.90 10.05
CA ASP A 148 -8.44 0.78 9.19
C ASP A 148 -9.82 1.00 8.56
N SER A 149 -9.90 1.02 7.23
CA SER A 149 -11.17 1.20 6.52
C SER A 149 -12.16 0.06 6.75
N TYR A 150 -11.67 -1.12 7.15
CA TYR A 150 -12.51 -2.25 7.55
C TYR A 150 -13.44 -1.91 8.72
N ASP A 151 -12.92 -1.17 9.72
CA ASP A 151 -13.67 -0.77 10.90
C ASP A 151 -14.56 0.47 10.68
N LEU A 152 -14.26 1.25 9.63
CA LEU A 152 -14.97 2.48 9.29
C LEU A 152 -16.16 2.29 8.36
N SER A 153 -16.41 1.10 7.85
CA SER A 153 -17.49 0.85 6.89
C SER A 153 -18.85 1.23 7.44
N GLU A 154 -19.54 2.18 6.81
CA GLU A 154 -20.88 2.63 7.18
C GLU A 154 -21.95 1.54 6.89
N GLN A 155 -21.69 0.67 5.92
CA GLN A 155 -22.58 -0.44 5.55
C GLN A 155 -21.98 -1.78 5.98
N PRO A 156 -22.81 -2.83 6.12
CA PRO A 156 -22.30 -4.18 6.36
C PRO A 156 -21.25 -4.56 5.33
N ARG A 157 -20.14 -5.12 5.81
CA ARG A 157 -19.07 -5.61 4.97
C ARG A 157 -19.54 -6.77 4.11
N TYR A 158 -18.98 -6.89 2.90
CA TYR A 158 -19.33 -7.94 1.96
C TYR A 158 -18.09 -8.74 1.59
N GLY A 159 -18.25 -10.06 1.41
CA GLY A 159 -17.20 -10.99 1.06
C GLY A 159 -16.63 -11.73 2.28
N THR A 160 -15.42 -12.22 2.15
CA THR A 160 -14.72 -12.96 3.20
C THR A 160 -14.12 -12.03 4.26
N GLU A 161 -13.83 -12.56 5.45
CA GLU A 161 -13.08 -11.79 6.46
C GLU A 161 -11.60 -11.72 6.12
N GLY A 162 -11.05 -12.80 5.55
CA GLY A 162 -9.65 -12.87 5.14
C GLY A 162 -9.44 -12.49 3.68
N THR A 163 -8.19 -12.18 3.35
CA THR A 163 -7.74 -11.83 1.99
C THR A 163 -6.77 -12.84 1.41
N TYR A 164 -6.29 -13.80 2.22
CA TYR A 164 -5.25 -14.75 1.86
C TYR A 164 -5.74 -16.20 1.92
N ASN A 165 -5.60 -16.93 0.80
CA ASN A 165 -5.99 -18.32 0.64
C ASN A 165 -4.82 -19.29 0.37
N SER A 166 -3.58 -18.87 0.62
CA SER A 166 -2.38 -19.66 0.34
C SER A 166 -2.23 -20.09 -1.13
N PHE A 167 -2.78 -19.28 -2.06
CA PHE A 167 -2.85 -19.57 -3.50
C PHE A 167 -3.60 -20.87 -3.84
N LYS A 168 -4.54 -21.26 -2.98
CA LYS A 168 -5.39 -22.44 -3.18
C LYS A 168 -6.82 -22.01 -3.46
N THR A 169 -7.42 -22.52 -4.53
CA THR A 169 -8.76 -22.14 -4.97
C THR A 169 -9.87 -22.75 -4.11
N ASP A 170 -9.56 -23.79 -3.33
CA ASP A 170 -10.45 -24.57 -2.50
C ASP A 170 -10.29 -24.34 -0.99
N SER A 171 -9.44 -23.36 -0.61
CA SER A 171 -9.26 -23.01 0.80
C SER A 171 -10.02 -21.73 1.18
N GLU A 172 -10.51 -21.69 2.43
CA GLU A 172 -11.11 -20.50 2.98
C GLU A 172 -10.09 -19.39 3.17
N MET A 173 -10.51 -18.13 2.93
CA MET A 173 -9.70 -16.95 3.21
C MET A 173 -9.87 -16.56 4.67
N MET A 174 -9.00 -17.07 5.54
CA MET A 174 -9.09 -16.86 7.00
C MET A 174 -8.28 -15.66 7.47
N ASN A 175 -7.16 -15.37 6.81
CA ASN A 175 -6.23 -14.34 7.26
C ASN A 175 -6.40 -13.07 6.43
N ARG A 176 -6.71 -11.96 7.09
CA ARG A 176 -6.68 -10.64 6.48
C ARG A 176 -5.27 -10.08 6.62
N ILE A 177 -4.55 -10.00 5.52
CA ILE A 177 -3.18 -9.48 5.44
C ILE A 177 -3.08 -8.29 4.48
N ASP A 178 -4.12 -8.03 3.71
CA ASP A 178 -4.26 -6.85 2.86
C ASP A 178 -5.17 -5.82 3.51
N TYR A 179 -4.78 -4.55 3.42
CA TYR A 179 -5.46 -3.46 4.10
C TYR A 179 -5.61 -2.24 3.21
N ILE A 180 -6.60 -1.43 3.57
CA ILE A 180 -6.77 -0.06 3.12
C ILE A 180 -6.83 0.82 4.38
N TRP A 181 -5.75 1.49 4.68
CA TRP A 181 -5.66 2.47 5.75
C TRP A 181 -5.99 3.85 5.22
N VAL A 182 -6.70 4.65 6.01
CA VAL A 182 -7.13 5.99 5.61
C VAL A 182 -6.91 7.00 6.74
N THR A 183 -6.69 8.27 6.41
CA THR A 183 -6.61 9.34 7.42
C THR A 183 -7.99 9.67 7.97
N LYS A 184 -7.99 10.24 9.19
CA LYS A 184 -9.20 10.68 9.88
C LYS A 184 -10.04 11.63 9.02
N GLY A 185 -11.35 11.45 9.05
CA GLY A 185 -12.31 12.23 8.26
C GLY A 185 -12.66 11.61 6.91
N THR A 186 -11.96 10.55 6.49
CA THR A 186 -12.35 9.76 5.33
C THR A 186 -13.62 8.96 5.63
N LYS A 187 -14.64 9.11 4.79
CA LYS A 187 -15.88 8.33 4.89
C LYS A 187 -15.76 7.06 4.08
N VAL A 188 -15.87 5.92 4.73
CA VAL A 188 -15.89 4.60 4.08
C VAL A 188 -17.32 4.13 3.96
N LYS A 189 -17.94 4.31 2.82
CA LYS A 189 -19.33 3.94 2.59
C LYS A 189 -19.55 2.44 2.60
N LYS A 190 -18.59 1.68 2.05
CA LYS A 190 -18.69 0.24 1.88
C LYS A 190 -17.29 -0.38 1.85
N TYR A 191 -17.14 -1.53 2.48
CA TYR A 191 -15.96 -2.36 2.43
C TYR A 191 -16.33 -3.76 1.89
N ALA A 192 -15.47 -4.32 1.02
CA ALA A 192 -15.62 -5.66 0.47
C ALA A 192 -14.25 -6.32 0.27
N VAL A 193 -14.20 -7.64 0.35
CA VAL A 193 -13.07 -8.49 -0.01
C VAL A 193 -13.46 -9.36 -1.20
#